data_660a1502d01ba2a7b1e937788e92adc1
#
_entry.id   660a1502d01ba2a7b1e937788e92adc1
#
_cell.length_a   1.000
_cell.length_b   1.000
_cell.length_c   1.000
_cell.angle_alpha   90.00
_cell.angle_beta   90.00
_cell.angle_gamma   90.00
#
_symmetry.space_group_name_H-M   'P 1'
#
loop_
_entity.id
_entity.type
_entity.pdbx_description
1 polymer ?
#
loop_
_entity_poly.entity_id
_entity_poly.type
_entity_poly.pdbx_seq_one_letter_code
_entity_poly.pdbx_strand_id
1 'polypeptide(L)'
;MSFETTFKRASRTIVRGAFFLLVAVAALTACSPEQEYNILAFVYPRPNLRHELKWDATKDSVIFLTSDNFTVTSEADWIEVVTNPSSTDIVNDGHSEYRVRSDLRITAPNTTGAERVGIVTVKTVFGTISAAFYQPVEEVEEEEEQEN
;
A
#
# COMPACT_ATOMS: atom_id res chain seq x y z
N MET A 1 -74.92 17.16 -14.24
CA MET A 1 -74.14 17.34 -13.01
C MET A 1 -73.37 16.08 -12.74
N SER A 2 -72.06 16.13 -12.63
CA SER A 2 -71.19 15.04 -12.10
C SER A 2 -70.15 14.41 -13.02
N PHE A 3 -69.81 14.98 -14.16
CA PHE A 3 -68.65 14.49 -14.93
C PHE A 3 -67.32 15.22 -14.62
N GLU A 4 -67.37 16.44 -14.16
CA GLU A 4 -66.17 17.25 -13.89
C GLU A 4 -65.42 16.86 -12.58
N THR A 5 -66.17 16.38 -11.59
CA THR A 5 -65.58 16.02 -10.30
C THR A 5 -64.78 14.73 -10.33
N THR A 6 -65.13 13.80 -11.22
CA THR A 6 -64.45 12.51 -11.37
C THR A 6 -63.09 12.67 -12.06
N PHE A 7 -63.00 13.56 -13.04
CA PHE A 7 -61.77 13.81 -13.79
C PHE A 7 -60.69 14.51 -12.94
N LYS A 8 -61.09 15.44 -12.07
CA LYS A 8 -60.14 16.12 -11.15
C LYS A 8 -59.57 15.18 -10.08
N ARG A 9 -60.31 14.16 -9.63
CA ARG A 9 -59.81 13.19 -8.67
C ARG A 9 -58.83 12.18 -9.30
N ALA A 10 -59.11 11.71 -10.50
CA ALA A 10 -58.22 10.80 -11.22
C ALA A 10 -56.86 11.45 -11.54
N SER A 11 -56.87 12.73 -11.97
CA SER A 11 -55.61 13.46 -12.26
C SER A 11 -54.73 13.63 -11.02
N ARG A 12 -55.29 13.90 -9.85
CA ARG A 12 -54.51 14.08 -8.61
C ARG A 12 -53.88 12.75 -8.11
N THR A 13 -54.53 11.64 -8.35
CA THR A 13 -54.02 10.33 -7.95
C THR A 13 -52.89 9.88 -8.87
N ILE A 14 -53.00 10.12 -10.17
CA ILE A 14 -51.98 9.80 -11.16
C ILE A 14 -50.67 10.62 -10.90
N VAL A 15 -50.83 11.93 -10.64
CA VAL A 15 -49.68 12.80 -10.36
C VAL A 15 -48.96 12.38 -9.07
N ARG A 16 -49.69 11.96 -8.02
CA ARG A 16 -49.08 11.48 -6.79
C ARG A 16 -48.35 10.13 -6.99
N GLY A 17 -48.96 9.22 -7.77
CA GLY A 17 -48.31 7.94 -8.08
C GLY A 17 -47.04 8.10 -8.91
N ALA A 18 -47.05 8.98 -9.92
CA ALA A 18 -45.87 9.24 -10.73
C ALA A 18 -44.74 9.91 -9.93
N PHE A 19 -45.08 10.79 -9.00
CA PHE A 19 -44.07 11.42 -8.13
C PHE A 19 -43.38 10.43 -7.19
N PHE A 20 -44.16 9.50 -6.59
CA PHE A 20 -43.59 8.43 -5.76
C PHE A 20 -42.71 7.48 -6.55
N LEU A 21 -43.08 7.16 -7.79
CA LEU A 21 -42.29 6.28 -8.65
C LEU A 21 -40.98 6.95 -9.08
N LEU A 22 -40.99 8.25 -9.34
CA LEU A 22 -39.80 9.02 -9.70
C LEU A 22 -38.83 9.15 -8.53
N VAL A 23 -39.35 9.34 -7.31
CA VAL A 23 -38.50 9.39 -6.09
C VAL A 23 -37.92 8.01 -5.79
N ALA A 24 -38.69 6.92 -5.99
CA ALA A 24 -38.18 5.55 -5.77
C ALA A 24 -37.08 5.20 -6.79
N VAL A 25 -37.21 5.59 -8.06
CA VAL A 25 -36.19 5.36 -9.08
C VAL A 25 -34.93 6.19 -8.77
N ALA A 26 -35.07 7.44 -8.31
CA ALA A 26 -33.93 8.26 -7.91
C ALA A 26 -33.18 7.68 -6.68
N ALA A 27 -33.90 7.02 -5.76
CA ALA A 27 -33.28 6.36 -4.62
C ALA A 27 -32.53 5.06 -5.01
N LEU A 28 -32.94 4.39 -6.09
CA LEU A 28 -32.26 3.19 -6.60
C LEU A 28 -31.02 3.52 -7.44
N THR A 29 -30.90 4.75 -7.94
CA THR A 29 -29.72 5.24 -8.68
C THR A 29 -28.70 5.94 -7.77
N ALA A 30 -28.96 6.02 -6.46
CA ALA A 30 -27.91 6.34 -5.52
C ALA A 30 -26.95 5.14 -5.48
N CYS A 31 -26.11 4.99 -6.51
CA CYS A 31 -24.92 4.15 -6.46
C CYS A 31 -24.20 4.46 -5.15
N SER A 32 -24.04 3.45 -4.31
CA SER A 32 -23.05 3.54 -3.24
C SER A 32 -21.77 4.04 -3.91
N PRO A 33 -21.11 5.08 -3.39
CA PRO A 33 -19.83 5.50 -3.95
C PRO A 33 -18.97 4.23 -3.99
N GLU A 34 -18.43 3.90 -5.17
CA GLU A 34 -17.43 2.84 -5.29
C GLU A 34 -16.36 3.20 -4.26
N GLN A 35 -16.28 2.39 -3.22
CA GLN A 35 -15.28 2.58 -2.19
C GLN A 35 -13.95 2.34 -2.89
N GLU A 36 -13.19 3.42 -3.14
CA GLU A 36 -11.86 3.30 -3.71
C GLU A 36 -11.05 2.36 -2.82
N TYR A 37 -10.68 1.22 -3.38
CA TYR A 37 -9.89 0.22 -2.68
C TYR A 37 -8.41 0.61 -2.79
N ASN A 38 -7.92 1.28 -1.76
CA ASN A 38 -6.54 1.76 -1.70
C ASN A 38 -5.76 0.93 -0.69
N ILE A 39 -4.80 0.15 -1.16
CA ILE A 39 -3.89 -0.60 -0.30
C ILE A 39 -2.46 -0.11 -0.51
N LEU A 40 -1.74 0.07 0.60
CA LEU A 40 -0.30 0.29 0.65
C LEU A 40 0.23 -0.22 1.98
N ALA A 41 0.90 -1.36 1.98
CA ALA A 41 1.39 -1.98 3.20
C ALA A 41 2.66 -2.81 2.95
N PHE A 42 3.64 -2.76 3.86
CA PHE A 42 4.77 -3.68 3.82
C PHE A 42 4.38 -5.10 4.21
N VAL A 43 4.91 -6.06 3.46
CA VAL A 43 4.94 -7.48 3.80
C VAL A 43 6.33 -7.83 4.35
N TYR A 44 7.39 -7.23 3.78
CA TYR A 44 8.77 -7.39 4.22
C TYR A 44 9.57 -6.08 3.95
N PRO A 45 10.36 -5.59 4.90
CA PRO A 45 10.46 -6.09 6.27
C PRO A 45 9.11 -5.97 7.01
N ARG A 46 8.94 -6.77 8.08
CA ARG A 46 7.69 -6.74 8.86
C ARG A 46 7.51 -5.38 9.53
N PRO A 47 6.34 -4.76 9.40
CA PRO A 47 6.05 -3.51 10.09
C PRO A 47 6.31 -3.63 11.60
N ASN A 48 6.82 -2.55 12.21
CA ASN A 48 7.11 -2.44 13.64
C ASN A 48 8.20 -3.39 14.19
N LEU A 49 8.91 -4.10 13.33
CA LEU A 49 10.09 -4.87 13.74
C LEU A 49 11.35 -4.19 13.21
N ARG A 50 12.40 -4.20 14.03
CA ARG A 50 13.73 -3.79 13.63
C ARG A 50 14.25 -4.79 12.58
N HIS A 51 14.64 -4.30 11.43
CA HIS A 51 15.19 -5.13 10.36
C HIS A 51 16.71 -4.95 10.30
N GLU A 52 17.42 -5.97 10.76
CA GLU A 52 18.88 -5.96 10.79
C GLU A 52 19.45 -6.71 9.59
N LEU A 53 20.40 -6.07 8.93
CA LEU A 53 21.23 -6.66 7.91
C LEU A 53 22.47 -7.29 8.56
N LYS A 54 23.16 -8.15 7.84
CA LYS A 54 24.54 -8.50 8.21
C LYS A 54 25.46 -7.32 7.89
N TRP A 55 26.59 -7.21 8.62
CA TRP A 55 27.57 -6.14 8.40
C TRP A 55 28.14 -6.14 6.97
N ASP A 56 28.25 -7.33 6.35
CA ASP A 56 28.76 -7.59 4.99
C ASP A 56 27.65 -7.85 3.97
N ALA A 57 26.40 -7.57 4.30
CA ALA A 57 25.28 -7.81 3.40
C ALA A 57 25.50 -7.09 2.06
N THR A 58 25.24 -7.80 0.95
CA THR A 58 25.36 -7.27 -0.42
C THR A 58 24.01 -7.03 -1.08
N LYS A 59 22.94 -7.61 -0.52
CA LYS A 59 21.58 -7.53 -1.06
C LYS A 59 20.52 -7.72 0.02
N ASP A 60 19.35 -7.15 -0.24
CA ASP A 60 18.11 -7.39 0.48
C ASP A 60 16.92 -7.07 -0.44
N SER A 61 15.72 -6.92 0.08
CA SER A 61 14.54 -6.54 -0.69
C SER A 61 13.50 -5.86 0.17
N VAL A 62 12.56 -5.16 -0.46
CA VAL A 62 11.30 -4.79 0.13
C VAL A 62 10.18 -5.50 -0.61
N ILE A 63 9.18 -5.99 0.13
CA ILE A 63 7.97 -6.60 -0.42
C ILE A 63 6.79 -5.84 0.16
N PHE A 64 5.90 -5.37 -0.69
CA PHE A 64 4.73 -4.61 -0.28
C PHE A 64 3.51 -4.95 -1.15
N LEU A 65 2.33 -4.64 -0.64
CA LEU A 65 1.06 -4.68 -1.36
C LEU A 65 0.71 -3.27 -1.80
N THR A 66 0.22 -3.15 -3.02
CA THR A 66 -0.31 -1.89 -3.54
C THR A 66 -1.44 -2.16 -4.54
N SER A 67 -2.37 -1.23 -4.64
CA SER A 67 -3.44 -1.21 -5.67
C SER A 67 -3.14 -0.20 -6.79
N ASP A 68 -2.01 0.49 -6.75
CA ASP A 68 -1.72 1.61 -7.66
C ASP A 68 -0.23 1.65 -8.06
N ASN A 69 0.08 2.57 -8.97
CA ASN A 69 1.44 2.90 -9.37
C ASN A 69 2.25 3.40 -8.18
N PHE A 70 3.51 3.03 -8.15
CA PHE A 70 4.40 3.29 -7.03
C PHE A 70 5.78 3.74 -7.48
N THR A 71 6.51 4.35 -6.57
CA THR A 71 7.95 4.58 -6.65
C THR A 71 8.62 4.06 -5.39
N VAL A 72 9.79 3.46 -5.53
CA VAL A 72 10.65 3.01 -4.42
C VAL A 72 11.93 3.81 -4.45
N THR A 73 12.28 4.41 -3.32
CA THR A 73 13.48 5.24 -3.18
C THR A 73 14.23 4.89 -1.90
N SER A 74 15.55 5.12 -1.89
CA SER A 74 16.37 5.06 -0.68
C SER A 74 16.91 6.45 -0.36
N GLU A 75 16.96 6.80 0.93
CA GLU A 75 17.62 8.00 1.43
C GLU A 75 19.10 7.73 1.76
N ALA A 76 19.52 6.46 1.81
CA ALA A 76 20.86 6.05 2.12
C ALA A 76 21.67 5.79 0.83
N ASP A 77 22.84 6.37 0.71
CA ASP A 77 23.77 6.21 -0.43
C ASP A 77 24.35 4.79 -0.57
N TRP A 78 24.33 4.02 0.51
CA TRP A 78 24.78 2.64 0.56
C TRP A 78 23.67 1.60 0.26
N ILE A 79 22.41 2.04 0.04
CA ILE A 79 21.29 1.20 -0.41
C ILE A 79 20.85 1.67 -1.78
N GLU A 80 21.07 0.87 -2.79
CA GLU A 80 20.61 1.12 -4.14
C GLU A 80 19.34 0.30 -4.43
N VAL A 81 18.29 0.97 -4.89
CA VAL A 81 17.04 0.32 -5.31
C VAL A 81 17.22 -0.19 -6.73
N VAL A 82 16.98 -1.49 -6.96
CA VAL A 82 17.05 -2.08 -8.30
C VAL A 82 15.82 -1.67 -9.12
N THR A 83 16.06 -1.17 -10.34
CA THR A 83 15.08 -0.43 -11.15
C THR A 83 13.99 -1.28 -11.83
N ASN A 84 13.92 -2.58 -11.62
CA ASN A 84 12.91 -3.44 -12.22
C ASN A 84 12.25 -4.32 -11.14
N PRO A 85 11.31 -3.78 -10.36
CA PRO A 85 10.59 -4.56 -9.37
C PRO A 85 9.73 -5.64 -10.07
N SER A 86 9.74 -6.85 -9.53
CA SER A 86 8.81 -7.90 -9.95
C SER A 86 7.49 -7.73 -9.22
N SER A 87 6.38 -7.86 -9.95
CA SER A 87 5.03 -7.83 -9.37
C SER A 87 4.31 -9.15 -9.61
N THR A 88 3.46 -9.53 -8.68
CA THR A 88 2.53 -10.65 -8.79
C THR A 88 1.14 -10.11 -8.52
N ASP A 89 0.23 -10.29 -9.46
CA ASP A 89 -1.16 -9.90 -9.29
C ASP A 89 -1.82 -10.81 -8.26
N ILE A 90 -2.50 -10.20 -7.31
CA ILE A 90 -3.32 -10.88 -6.33
C ILE A 90 -4.72 -10.31 -6.47
N VAL A 91 -5.71 -11.17 -6.74
CA VAL A 91 -7.12 -10.77 -6.75
C VAL A 91 -7.70 -11.11 -5.38
N ASN A 92 -8.22 -10.11 -4.69
CA ASN A 92 -8.85 -10.25 -3.40
C ASN A 92 -10.23 -9.57 -3.42
N ASP A 93 -11.30 -10.32 -3.14
CA ASP A 93 -12.69 -9.83 -3.09
C ASP A 93 -13.12 -8.98 -4.32
N GLY A 94 -12.59 -9.32 -5.51
CA GLY A 94 -12.88 -8.60 -6.76
C GLY A 94 -12.07 -7.32 -6.97
N HIS A 95 -11.15 -6.98 -6.07
CA HIS A 95 -10.20 -5.89 -6.23
C HIS A 95 -8.84 -6.41 -6.69
N SER A 96 -8.17 -5.64 -7.55
CA SER A 96 -6.82 -5.95 -8.00
C SER A 96 -5.82 -5.41 -6.99
N GLU A 97 -5.00 -6.29 -6.46
CA GLU A 97 -3.85 -5.97 -5.63
C GLU A 97 -2.58 -6.49 -6.30
N TYR A 98 -1.50 -5.77 -6.13
CA TYR A 98 -0.19 -6.20 -6.60
C TYR A 98 0.73 -6.44 -5.41
N ARG A 99 1.27 -7.66 -5.32
CA ARG A 99 2.39 -7.94 -4.44
C ARG A 99 3.67 -7.64 -5.20
N VAL A 100 4.35 -6.59 -4.80
CA VAL A 100 5.56 -6.11 -5.45
C VAL A 100 6.78 -6.50 -4.63
N ARG A 101 7.82 -6.98 -5.29
CA ARG A 101 9.15 -7.15 -4.73
C ARG A 101 10.10 -6.19 -5.43
N SER A 102 10.77 -5.34 -4.67
CA SER A 102 11.86 -4.51 -5.12
C SER A 102 13.16 -4.96 -4.46
N ASP A 103 14.13 -5.37 -5.25
CA ASP A 103 15.43 -5.80 -4.75
C ASP A 103 16.28 -4.58 -4.41
N LEU A 104 17.03 -4.70 -3.32
CA LEU A 104 17.98 -3.72 -2.83
C LEU A 104 19.39 -4.27 -2.98
N ARG A 105 20.29 -3.45 -3.52
CA ARG A 105 21.72 -3.72 -3.52
C ARG A 105 22.37 -2.91 -2.41
N ILE A 106 23.09 -3.59 -1.52
CA ILE A 106 23.89 -2.98 -0.48
C ILE A 106 25.30 -2.78 -1.07
N THR A 107 25.68 -1.54 -1.28
CA THR A 107 26.84 -1.19 -2.11
C THR A 107 28.19 -1.38 -1.43
N ALA A 108 28.21 -1.44 -0.08
CA ALA A 108 29.42 -1.65 0.69
C ALA A 108 29.13 -2.29 2.05
N PRO A 109 30.09 -3.07 2.62
CA PRO A 109 30.06 -3.47 4.02
C PRO A 109 30.08 -2.26 4.95
N ASN A 110 29.60 -2.44 6.18
CA ASN A 110 29.69 -1.37 7.18
C ASN A 110 31.06 -1.37 7.88
N THR A 111 31.95 -0.54 7.40
CA THR A 111 33.29 -0.31 7.98
C THR A 111 33.40 1.02 8.71
N THR A 112 32.27 1.66 9.04
CA THR A 112 32.26 3.03 9.60
C THR A 112 32.58 3.10 11.09
N GLY A 113 32.69 1.95 11.77
CA GLY A 113 32.92 1.86 13.22
C GLY A 113 31.65 2.10 14.07
N ALA A 114 30.51 2.35 13.44
CA ALA A 114 29.20 2.48 14.11
C ALA A 114 28.09 1.85 13.27
N GLU A 115 27.01 1.41 13.91
CA GLU A 115 25.81 0.99 13.20
C GLU A 115 25.31 2.13 12.29
N ARG A 116 24.88 1.78 11.08
CA ARG A 116 24.25 2.73 10.17
C ARG A 116 22.81 2.35 9.86
N VAL A 117 21.99 3.33 9.56
CA VAL A 117 20.56 3.16 9.28
C VAL A 117 20.26 3.73 7.90
N GLY A 118 19.57 2.96 7.08
CA GLY A 118 19.06 3.40 5.78
C GLY A 118 17.55 3.32 5.76
N ILE A 119 16.89 4.31 5.16
CA ILE A 119 15.43 4.34 5.00
C ILE A 119 15.09 4.07 3.55
N VAL A 120 14.23 3.08 3.32
CA VAL A 120 13.62 2.80 2.02
C VAL A 120 12.16 3.18 2.07
N THR A 121 11.73 3.99 1.11
CA THR A 121 10.40 4.58 1.05
C THR A 121 9.66 4.12 -0.19
N VAL A 122 8.43 3.67 -0.02
CA VAL A 122 7.47 3.38 -1.10
C VAL A 122 6.40 4.45 -1.10
N LYS A 123 6.19 5.09 -2.24
CA LYS A 123 5.22 6.16 -2.42
C LYS A 123 4.25 5.84 -3.53
N THR A 124 2.96 6.08 -3.28
CA THR A 124 1.85 6.06 -4.24
C THR A 124 1.15 7.42 -4.28
N VAL A 125 0.11 7.58 -5.08
CA VAL A 125 -0.69 8.81 -5.12
C VAL A 125 -1.48 9.05 -3.83
N PHE A 126 -1.81 7.99 -3.09
CA PHE A 126 -2.63 8.08 -1.88
C PHE A 126 -1.86 7.86 -0.57
N GLY A 127 -0.55 7.58 -0.63
CA GLY A 127 0.20 7.42 0.61
C GLY A 127 1.68 7.11 0.43
N THR A 128 2.34 7.06 1.58
CA THR A 128 3.78 6.76 1.68
C THR A 128 4.01 5.84 2.87
N ILE A 129 4.82 4.81 2.69
CA ILE A 129 5.30 3.94 3.76
C ILE A 129 6.82 3.85 3.70
N SER A 130 7.49 3.70 4.85
CA SER A 130 8.95 3.62 4.94
C SER A 130 9.38 2.48 5.84
N ALA A 131 10.52 1.88 5.52
CA ALA A 131 11.16 0.83 6.30
C ALA A 131 12.61 1.21 6.60
N ALA A 132 13.05 0.97 7.84
CA ALA A 132 14.42 1.19 8.28
C ALA A 132 15.22 -0.11 8.20
N PHE A 133 16.41 -0.03 7.61
CA PHE A 133 17.40 -1.08 7.50
C PHE A 133 18.60 -0.72 8.37
N TYR A 134 18.91 -1.58 9.32
CA TYR A 134 20.00 -1.39 10.27
C TYR A 134 21.16 -2.29 9.87
N GLN A 135 22.34 -1.74 9.66
CA GLN A 135 23.52 -2.51 9.35
C GLN A 135 24.58 -2.33 10.47
N PRO A 136 24.82 -3.37 11.25
CA PRO A 136 25.81 -3.32 12.33
C PRO A 136 27.23 -3.21 11.76
N VAL A 137 28.18 -2.95 12.61
CA VAL A 137 29.61 -3.04 12.28
C VAL A 137 30.06 -4.51 12.28
N GLU A 138 31.20 -4.76 11.68
CA GLU A 138 31.89 -6.05 11.78
C GLU A 138 32.15 -6.38 13.25
N GLU A 139 31.68 -7.54 13.71
CA GLU A 139 32.04 -8.06 15.02
C GLU A 139 33.48 -8.56 14.94
N VAL A 140 34.39 -7.92 15.66
CA VAL A 140 35.77 -8.43 15.86
C VAL A 140 35.63 -9.51 16.91
N GLU A 141 35.76 -10.79 16.54
CA GLU A 141 35.91 -11.86 17.50
C GLU A 141 37.22 -11.59 18.28
N GLU A 142 37.13 -11.19 19.56
CA GLU A 142 38.28 -11.19 20.46
C GLU A 142 38.68 -12.66 20.66
N GLU A 143 39.77 -13.08 19.98
CA GLU A 143 40.41 -14.34 20.30
C GLU A 143 40.83 -14.27 21.77
N GLU A 144 40.10 -14.98 22.66
CA GLU A 144 40.55 -15.22 24.00
C GLU A 144 41.89 -15.97 23.89
N GLU A 145 43.01 -15.25 24.04
CA GLU A 145 44.31 -15.89 24.29
C GLU A 145 44.16 -16.74 25.54
N GLN A 146 43.95 -18.04 25.35
CA GLN A 146 44.11 -19.03 26.42
C GLN A 146 45.59 -19.06 26.80
N GLU A 147 45.92 -18.25 27.79
CA GLU A 147 47.18 -18.34 28.49
C GLU A 147 47.29 -19.72 29.18
N ASN A 148 48.19 -20.53 28.66
CA ASN A 148 48.43 -21.91 29.09
C ASN A 148 49.66 -21.94 30.07
#